data_8ed25c01371315ff5d0d7a0370290bf2
#
_entry.id   8ed25c01371315ff5d0d7a0370290bf2
#
_cell.length_a   1.000
_cell.length_b   1.000
_cell.length_c   1.000
_cell.angle_alpha   90.00
_cell.angle_beta   90.00
_cell.angle_gamma   90.00
#
_symmetry.space_group_name_H-M   'P 1'
#
loop_
_entity.id
_entity.type
_entity.pdbx_description
1 polymer ?
#
loop_
_entity_poly.entity_id
_entity_poly.type
_entity_poly.pdbx_seq_one_letter_code
_entity_poly.pdbx_strand_id
1 'polypeptide(L)'
;INDDVLGQEEKLDGFYAYATSLDDEAALVLKARSFHHEIEHLFRTTKTHLEARPVYLSRQDRIRSHFLVCFLALLLLKLLQKQLADSFPEAYKEHPLAVDQLIDTLQNLRFGQIQGLGYVPMFQRTSLTDQLQELAGVEVNKQIITKAAMNAFYRKFNKG
;
A
#
# COMPACT_ATOMS: atom_id res chain seq x y z
N ILE A 1 10.78 -14.48 41.14
CA ILE A 1 9.88 -13.46 40.58
C ILE A 1 9.11 -12.92 41.78
N ASN A 2 9.01 -11.60 41.91
CA ASN A 2 8.32 -10.99 43.06
C ASN A 2 6.85 -10.81 42.68
N ASP A 3 5.99 -11.63 43.24
CA ASP A 3 4.54 -11.69 42.91
C ASP A 3 3.81 -10.39 43.29
N ASP A 4 4.31 -9.65 44.30
CA ASP A 4 3.74 -8.36 44.67
C ASP A 4 3.98 -7.27 43.57
N VAL A 5 5.13 -7.31 42.90
CA VAL A 5 5.45 -6.42 41.79
C VAL A 5 4.61 -6.77 40.56
N LEU A 6 4.49 -8.06 40.25
CA LEU A 6 3.62 -8.55 39.16
C LEU A 6 2.16 -8.10 39.36
N GLY A 7 1.62 -8.23 40.56
CA GLY A 7 0.25 -7.80 40.86
C GLY A 7 0.04 -6.28 40.83
N GLN A 8 1.09 -5.47 40.94
CA GLN A 8 1.02 -4.04 40.76
C GLN A 8 1.12 -3.66 39.27
N GLU A 9 1.99 -4.33 38.51
CA GLU A 9 2.15 -4.13 37.07
C GLU A 9 0.88 -4.57 36.29
N GLU A 10 0.26 -5.67 36.69
CA GLU A 10 -0.98 -6.19 36.09
C GLU A 10 -2.15 -5.17 36.17
N LYS A 11 -2.18 -4.33 37.23
CA LYS A 11 -3.17 -3.25 37.36
C LYS A 11 -2.97 -2.10 36.36
N LEU A 12 -1.76 -1.98 35.81
CA LEU A 12 -1.39 -0.95 34.85
C LEU A 12 -1.41 -1.46 33.41
N ASP A 13 -1.70 -2.76 33.20
CA ASP A 13 -1.80 -3.34 31.88
C ASP A 13 -2.91 -2.67 31.07
N GLY A 14 -2.54 -2.25 29.86
CA GLY A 14 -3.43 -1.51 28.96
C GLY A 14 -3.44 0.02 29.18
N PHE A 15 -2.76 0.54 30.21
CA PHE A 15 -2.56 1.98 30.37
C PHE A 15 -1.24 2.42 29.76
N TYR A 16 -1.29 3.50 28.99
CA TYR A 16 -0.13 4.12 28.34
C TYR A 16 -0.04 5.58 28.76
N ALA A 17 1.13 6.00 29.23
CA ALA A 17 1.41 7.39 29.56
C ALA A 17 2.27 8.03 28.48
N TYR A 18 1.93 9.25 28.10
CA TYR A 18 2.67 10.04 27.13
C TYR A 18 3.06 11.38 27.75
N ALA A 19 4.34 11.73 27.60
CA ALA A 19 4.84 13.05 27.94
C ALA A 19 5.10 13.81 26.63
N THR A 20 4.66 15.06 26.57
CA THR A 20 4.87 15.95 25.43
C THR A 20 5.25 17.34 25.92
N SER A 21 6.05 18.07 25.12
CA SER A 21 6.32 19.49 25.32
C SER A 21 5.31 20.39 24.62
N LEU A 22 4.31 19.82 23.94
CA LEU A 22 3.24 20.57 23.29
C LEU A 22 2.21 20.96 24.33
N ASP A 23 1.77 22.22 24.28
CA ASP A 23 0.70 22.77 25.14
C ASP A 23 -0.65 22.70 24.40
N ASP A 24 -0.98 21.50 23.93
CA ASP A 24 -2.19 21.23 23.16
C ASP A 24 -3.15 20.32 23.94
N GLU A 25 -4.41 20.28 23.51
CA GLU A 25 -5.41 19.38 24.08
C GLU A 25 -4.97 17.91 23.91
N ALA A 26 -5.23 17.10 24.95
CA ALA A 26 -4.87 15.67 24.96
C ALA A 26 -5.39 14.91 23.72
N ALA A 27 -6.57 15.27 23.19
CA ALA A 27 -7.13 14.68 21.98
C ALA A 27 -6.28 14.95 20.74
N LEU A 28 -5.70 16.15 20.61
CA LEU A 28 -4.80 16.50 19.49
C LEU A 28 -3.47 15.76 19.61
N VAL A 29 -2.92 15.63 20.82
CA VAL A 29 -1.70 14.88 21.08
C VAL A 29 -1.89 13.40 20.72
N LEU A 30 -3.01 12.79 21.11
CA LEU A 30 -3.35 11.40 20.77
C LEU A 30 -3.55 11.23 19.26
N LYS A 31 -4.19 12.18 18.60
CA LYS A 31 -4.35 12.18 17.15
C LYS A 31 -3.01 12.28 16.42
N ALA A 32 -2.11 13.18 16.86
CA ALA A 32 -0.77 13.28 16.30
C ALA A 32 0.01 11.95 16.44
N ARG A 33 -0.18 11.24 17.56
CA ARG A 33 0.43 9.94 17.79
C ARG A 33 -0.09 8.86 16.84
N SER A 34 -1.36 8.87 16.46
CA SER A 34 -1.89 7.87 15.53
C SER A 34 -1.13 7.87 14.19
N PHE A 35 -0.58 9.03 13.78
CA PHE A 35 0.28 9.14 12.60
C PHE A 35 1.63 8.42 12.74
N HIS A 36 2.13 8.17 13.96
CA HIS A 36 3.37 7.43 14.14
C HIS A 36 3.25 6.00 13.63
N HIS A 37 2.13 5.32 13.87
CA HIS A 37 1.89 3.99 13.35
C HIS A 37 1.84 3.95 11.82
N GLU A 38 1.25 4.99 11.21
CA GLU A 38 1.26 5.11 9.74
C GLU A 38 2.68 5.30 9.21
N ILE A 39 3.47 6.15 9.86
CA ILE A 39 4.87 6.40 9.49
C ILE A 39 5.69 5.12 9.64
N GLU A 40 5.56 4.39 10.75
CA GLU A 40 6.24 3.10 10.95
C GLU A 40 5.86 2.08 9.89
N HIS A 41 4.57 1.99 9.56
CA HIS A 41 4.08 1.13 8.49
C HIS A 41 4.68 1.52 7.12
N LEU A 42 4.73 2.82 6.81
CA LEU A 42 5.35 3.33 5.58
C LEU A 42 6.84 2.99 5.51
N PHE A 43 7.57 3.13 6.62
CA PHE A 43 8.98 2.72 6.67
C PHE A 43 9.15 1.21 6.49
N ARG A 44 8.26 0.40 7.05
CA ARG A 44 8.26 -1.05 6.85
C ARG A 44 8.04 -1.39 5.39
N THR A 45 6.98 -0.87 4.77
CA THR A 45 6.67 -1.05 3.34
C THR A 45 7.85 -0.64 2.45
N THR A 46 8.47 0.51 2.75
CA THR A 46 9.64 1.00 2.01
C THR A 46 10.82 0.04 2.08
N LYS A 47 11.05 -0.58 3.24
CA LYS A 47 12.13 -1.55 3.43
C LYS A 47 11.85 -2.90 2.76
N THR A 48 10.62 -3.39 2.88
CA THR A 48 10.27 -4.77 2.45
C THR A 48 9.88 -4.85 0.99
N HIS A 49 9.05 -3.93 0.51
CA HIS A 49 8.48 -4.00 -0.84
C HIS A 49 9.22 -3.12 -1.87
N LEU A 50 9.77 -1.99 -1.43
CA LEU A 50 10.49 -1.07 -2.33
C LEU A 50 12.01 -1.27 -2.27
N GLU A 51 12.49 -2.26 -1.53
CA GLU A 51 13.91 -2.61 -1.40
C GLU A 51 14.81 -1.41 -1.09
N ALA A 52 14.30 -0.43 -0.30
CA ALA A 52 15.06 0.76 0.04
C ALA A 52 16.31 0.46 0.87
N ARG A 53 16.41 -0.75 1.42
CA ARG A 53 17.57 -1.28 2.15
C ARG A 53 17.76 -2.78 1.86
N PRO A 54 19.02 -3.25 1.81
CA PRO A 54 20.28 -2.51 1.90
C PRO A 54 20.58 -1.70 0.64
N VAL A 55 21.29 -0.55 0.82
CA VAL A 55 21.70 0.32 -0.30
C VAL A 55 23.12 -0.05 -0.73
N TYR A 56 23.24 -0.72 -1.86
CA TYR A 56 24.54 -1.12 -2.45
C TYR A 56 25.13 -0.04 -3.39
N LEU A 57 24.94 1.23 -3.05
CA LEU A 57 25.41 2.37 -3.84
C LEU A 57 26.45 3.15 -3.07
N SER A 58 27.54 3.52 -3.72
CA SER A 58 28.65 4.27 -3.11
C SER A 58 28.61 5.77 -3.39
N ARG A 59 28.02 6.20 -4.51
CA ARG A 59 27.94 7.62 -4.89
C ARG A 59 26.74 8.30 -4.26
N GLN A 60 26.95 9.48 -3.68
CA GLN A 60 25.90 10.25 -3.01
C GLN A 60 24.71 10.63 -3.91
N ASP A 61 24.99 11.01 -5.16
CA ASP A 61 23.96 11.33 -6.14
C ASP A 61 23.04 10.12 -6.44
N ARG A 62 23.63 8.93 -6.58
CA ARG A 62 22.89 7.69 -6.79
C ARG A 62 22.07 7.28 -5.55
N ILE A 63 22.63 7.46 -4.35
CA ILE A 63 21.93 7.20 -3.09
C ILE A 63 20.71 8.12 -2.97
N ARG A 64 20.87 9.41 -3.26
CA ARG A 64 19.77 10.38 -3.24
C ARG A 64 18.69 10.02 -4.27
N SER A 65 19.10 9.67 -5.49
CA SER A 65 18.16 9.26 -6.55
C SER A 65 17.40 7.99 -6.18
N HIS A 66 18.07 7.00 -5.56
CA HIS A 66 17.43 5.78 -5.09
C HIS A 66 16.32 6.09 -4.06
N PHE A 67 16.61 6.87 -3.03
CA PHE A 67 15.60 7.24 -2.04
C PHE A 67 14.49 8.11 -2.63
N LEU A 68 14.79 8.98 -3.59
CA LEU A 68 13.78 9.75 -4.31
C LEU A 68 12.81 8.83 -5.08
N VAL A 69 13.33 7.82 -5.78
CA VAL A 69 12.50 6.83 -6.48
C VAL A 69 11.62 6.04 -5.50
N CYS A 70 12.18 5.58 -4.38
CA CYS A 70 11.39 4.90 -3.33
C CYS A 70 10.29 5.81 -2.76
N PHE A 71 10.60 7.08 -2.52
CA PHE A 71 9.62 8.06 -2.04
C PHE A 71 8.49 8.29 -3.06
N LEU A 72 8.84 8.47 -4.33
CA LEU A 72 7.85 8.65 -5.39
C LEU A 72 6.96 7.41 -5.57
N ALA A 73 7.54 6.22 -5.50
CA ALA A 73 6.78 4.96 -5.55
C ALA A 73 5.80 4.87 -4.37
N LEU A 74 6.24 5.18 -3.15
CA LEU A 74 5.39 5.22 -1.97
C LEU A 74 4.27 6.26 -2.09
N LEU A 75 4.58 7.44 -2.61
CA LEU A 75 3.59 8.50 -2.85
C LEU A 75 2.51 8.03 -3.83
N LEU A 76 2.91 7.42 -4.95
CA LEU A 76 1.97 6.88 -5.94
C LEU A 76 1.07 5.78 -5.34
N LEU A 77 1.64 4.87 -4.55
CA LEU A 77 0.87 3.84 -3.83
C LEU A 77 -0.15 4.46 -2.86
N LYS A 78 0.24 5.49 -2.12
CA LYS A 78 -0.66 6.20 -1.20
C LYS A 78 -1.76 6.97 -1.93
N LEU A 79 -1.45 7.60 -3.06
CA LEU A 79 -2.45 8.26 -3.89
C LEU A 79 -3.45 7.26 -4.47
N LEU A 80 -2.99 6.11 -4.95
CA LEU A 80 -3.86 5.04 -5.45
C LEU A 80 -4.73 4.45 -4.32
N GLN A 81 -4.15 4.20 -3.15
CA GLN A 81 -4.88 3.74 -1.96
C GLN A 81 -6.00 4.72 -1.59
N LYS A 82 -5.69 6.02 -1.56
CA LYS A 82 -6.68 7.07 -1.29
C LYS A 82 -7.76 7.10 -2.36
N GLN A 83 -7.40 7.06 -3.63
CA GLN A 83 -8.35 7.08 -4.74
C GLN A 83 -9.30 5.88 -4.70
N LEU A 84 -8.80 4.69 -4.35
CA LEU A 84 -9.63 3.50 -4.14
C LEU A 84 -10.60 3.70 -2.95
N ALA A 85 -10.11 4.21 -1.83
CA ALA A 85 -10.95 4.46 -0.65
C ALA A 85 -12.04 5.51 -0.94
N ASP A 86 -11.70 6.57 -1.67
CA ASP A 86 -12.65 7.62 -2.06
C ASP A 86 -13.69 7.11 -3.08
N SER A 87 -13.31 6.20 -3.98
CA SER A 87 -14.21 5.62 -5.00
C SER A 87 -15.10 4.51 -4.45
N PHE A 88 -14.64 3.78 -3.44
CA PHE A 88 -15.35 2.64 -2.84
C PHE A 88 -15.45 2.77 -1.31
N PRO A 89 -16.09 3.81 -0.78
CA PRO A 89 -16.06 4.13 0.66
C PRO A 89 -16.64 3.00 1.53
N GLU A 90 -17.69 2.31 1.07
CA GLU A 90 -18.31 1.23 1.82
C GLU A 90 -17.40 0.01 1.98
N ALA A 91 -16.50 -0.23 1.01
CA ALA A 91 -15.55 -1.34 1.07
C ALA A 91 -14.43 -1.11 2.10
N TYR A 92 -14.09 0.14 2.39
CA TYR A 92 -12.93 0.51 3.21
C TYR A 92 -13.29 1.26 4.49
N LYS A 93 -14.58 1.32 4.83
CA LYS A 93 -15.09 2.01 6.02
C LYS A 93 -14.64 1.35 7.32
N GLU A 94 -14.79 0.03 7.41
CA GLU A 94 -14.42 -0.74 8.60
C GLU A 94 -12.95 -1.20 8.55
N HIS A 95 -12.47 -1.55 7.37
CA HIS A 95 -11.14 -2.09 7.16
C HIS A 95 -10.41 -1.30 6.07
N PRO A 96 -9.57 -0.32 6.46
CA PRO A 96 -8.78 0.44 5.49
C PRO A 96 -7.90 -0.48 4.64
N LEU A 97 -7.80 -0.18 3.34
CA LEU A 97 -6.95 -0.94 2.43
C LEU A 97 -5.49 -0.89 2.88
N ALA A 98 -4.88 -2.04 3.14
CA ALA A 98 -3.46 -2.12 3.46
C ALA A 98 -2.59 -1.87 2.20
N VAL A 99 -1.52 -1.10 2.35
CA VAL A 99 -0.59 -0.82 1.24
C VAL A 99 0.06 -2.11 0.75
N ASP A 100 0.40 -3.02 1.67
CA ASP A 100 1.01 -4.31 1.34
C ASP A 100 0.07 -5.16 0.47
N GLN A 101 -1.22 -5.22 0.80
CA GLN A 101 -2.23 -5.90 -0.02
C GLN A 101 -2.34 -5.30 -1.43
N LEU A 102 -2.24 -3.98 -1.55
CA LEU A 102 -2.25 -3.30 -2.84
C LEU A 102 -1.02 -3.66 -3.67
N ILE A 103 0.17 -3.65 -3.06
CA ILE A 103 1.43 -4.02 -3.71
C ILE A 103 1.36 -5.47 -4.19
N ASP A 104 0.99 -6.41 -3.32
CA ASP A 104 0.89 -7.83 -3.66
C ASP A 104 -0.09 -8.06 -4.81
N THR A 105 -1.23 -7.36 -4.79
CA THR A 105 -2.20 -7.44 -5.88
C THR A 105 -1.60 -6.94 -7.19
N LEU A 106 -0.95 -5.77 -7.20
CA LEU A 106 -0.34 -5.18 -8.39
C LEU A 106 0.80 -6.06 -8.95
N GLN A 107 1.63 -6.63 -8.09
CA GLN A 107 2.73 -7.53 -8.50
C GLN A 107 2.23 -8.83 -9.13
N ASN A 108 1.05 -9.29 -8.71
CA ASN A 108 0.43 -10.52 -9.21
C ASN A 108 -0.49 -10.30 -10.43
N LEU A 109 -0.77 -9.06 -10.83
CA LEU A 109 -1.54 -8.74 -12.04
C LEU A 109 -0.75 -9.09 -13.31
N ARG A 110 -0.74 -10.37 -13.66
CA ARG A 110 0.00 -10.90 -14.81
C ARG A 110 -0.94 -11.50 -15.85
N PHE A 111 -0.57 -11.40 -17.12
CA PHE A 111 -1.30 -11.96 -18.24
C PHE A 111 -0.41 -12.92 -19.03
N GLY A 112 -0.91 -14.12 -19.28
CA GLY A 112 -0.28 -15.09 -20.16
C GLY A 112 -0.79 -14.93 -21.59
N GLN A 113 0.09 -14.96 -22.59
CA GLN A 113 -0.31 -14.98 -24.00
C GLN A 113 -0.51 -16.41 -24.45
N ILE A 114 -1.66 -16.70 -25.06
CA ILE A 114 -1.96 -17.98 -25.74
C ILE A 114 -1.95 -17.70 -27.23
N GLN A 115 -1.10 -18.44 -27.96
CA GLN A 115 -0.94 -18.25 -29.39
C GLN A 115 -2.26 -18.56 -30.11
N GLY A 116 -2.69 -17.63 -30.97
CA GLY A 116 -3.93 -17.74 -31.73
C GLY A 116 -5.22 -17.38 -30.97
N LEU A 117 -5.19 -17.27 -29.64
CA LEU A 117 -6.39 -17.03 -28.83
C LEU A 117 -6.41 -15.61 -28.22
N GLY A 118 -5.29 -15.14 -27.64
CA GLY A 118 -5.20 -13.85 -26.98
C GLY A 118 -4.44 -13.90 -25.65
N TYR A 119 -4.94 -13.18 -24.64
CA TYR A 119 -4.34 -13.12 -23.33
C TYR A 119 -5.29 -13.67 -22.26
N VAL A 120 -4.75 -14.35 -21.29
CA VAL A 120 -5.47 -14.93 -20.16
C VAL A 120 -4.94 -14.34 -18.86
N PRO A 121 -5.81 -13.86 -17.95
CA PRO A 121 -5.39 -13.45 -16.62
C PRO A 121 -4.74 -14.64 -15.88
N MET A 122 -3.55 -14.43 -15.32
CA MET A 122 -2.83 -15.41 -14.49
C MET A 122 -2.92 -15.08 -13.01
N PHE A 123 -3.87 -14.26 -12.63
CA PHE A 123 -4.13 -13.86 -11.24
C PHE A 123 -5.52 -14.30 -10.80
N GLN A 124 -5.67 -14.48 -9.49
CA GLN A 124 -6.97 -14.74 -8.90
C GLN A 124 -7.81 -13.46 -8.85
N ARG A 125 -9.03 -13.51 -9.36
CA ARG A 125 -9.98 -12.40 -9.27
C ARG A 125 -10.40 -12.18 -7.81
N THR A 126 -10.27 -10.93 -7.36
CA THR A 126 -10.68 -10.47 -6.03
C THR A 126 -11.48 -9.17 -6.16
N SER A 127 -12.15 -8.75 -5.08
CA SER A 127 -12.84 -7.44 -5.06
C SER A 127 -11.88 -6.30 -5.39
N LEU A 128 -10.64 -6.34 -4.90
CA LEU A 128 -9.63 -5.32 -5.19
C LEU A 128 -9.23 -5.29 -6.67
N THR A 129 -9.09 -6.45 -7.33
CA THR A 129 -8.82 -6.48 -8.78
C THR A 129 -9.97 -5.90 -9.60
N ASP A 130 -11.22 -6.10 -9.16
CA ASP A 130 -12.39 -5.53 -9.81
C ASP A 130 -12.46 -4.02 -9.63
N GLN A 131 -12.17 -3.52 -8.42
CA GLN A 131 -12.09 -2.09 -8.12
C GLN A 131 -10.98 -1.39 -8.91
N LEU A 132 -9.79 -2.00 -8.99
CA LEU A 132 -8.69 -1.48 -9.81
C LEU A 132 -9.07 -1.39 -11.29
N GLN A 133 -9.76 -2.41 -11.81
CA GLN A 133 -10.26 -2.42 -13.18
C GLN A 133 -11.28 -1.31 -13.43
N GLU A 134 -12.24 -1.13 -12.53
CA GLU A 134 -13.27 -0.09 -12.61
C GLU A 134 -12.61 1.30 -12.55
N LEU A 135 -11.69 1.53 -11.60
CA LEU A 135 -10.96 2.77 -11.47
C LEU A 135 -10.14 3.12 -12.73
N ALA A 136 -9.49 2.11 -13.33
CA ALA A 136 -8.75 2.27 -14.56
C ALA A 136 -9.65 2.40 -15.81
N GLY A 137 -10.94 2.08 -15.69
CA GLY A 137 -11.90 2.07 -16.78
C GLY A 137 -11.50 1.08 -17.88
N VAL A 138 -11.06 -0.12 -17.49
CA VAL A 138 -10.63 -1.19 -18.39
C VAL A 138 -11.23 -2.51 -17.96
N GLU A 139 -11.56 -3.37 -18.92
CA GLU A 139 -12.13 -4.69 -18.67
C GLU A 139 -11.07 -5.77 -18.92
N VAL A 140 -10.32 -6.12 -17.89
CA VAL A 140 -9.27 -7.16 -17.98
C VAL A 140 -9.57 -8.42 -17.18
N ASN A 141 -10.69 -8.47 -16.46
CA ASN A 141 -11.13 -9.63 -15.69
C ASN A 141 -11.93 -10.68 -16.54
N LYS A 142 -11.80 -10.62 -17.87
CA LYS A 142 -12.38 -11.61 -18.78
C LYS A 142 -11.49 -12.85 -18.85
N GLN A 143 -12.10 -14.02 -18.99
CA GLN A 143 -11.35 -15.28 -19.13
C GLN A 143 -10.36 -15.24 -20.31
N ILE A 144 -10.75 -14.59 -21.40
CA ILE A 144 -9.90 -14.39 -22.58
C ILE A 144 -10.01 -12.93 -23.00
N ILE A 145 -8.87 -12.27 -23.11
CA ILE A 145 -8.74 -10.91 -23.59
C ILE A 145 -8.19 -10.94 -24.99
N THR A 146 -8.94 -10.45 -25.96
CA THR A 146 -8.46 -10.43 -27.35
C THR A 146 -7.23 -9.53 -27.50
N LYS A 147 -6.39 -9.81 -28.49
CA LYS A 147 -5.21 -8.99 -28.80
C LYS A 147 -5.58 -7.53 -29.06
N ALA A 148 -6.74 -7.27 -29.68
CA ALA A 148 -7.25 -5.92 -29.92
C ALA A 148 -7.60 -5.20 -28.59
N ALA A 149 -8.26 -5.87 -27.68
CA ALA A 149 -8.60 -5.31 -26.36
C ALA A 149 -7.34 -5.03 -25.53
N MET A 150 -6.35 -5.95 -25.53
CA MET A 150 -5.07 -5.73 -24.86
C MET A 150 -4.29 -4.56 -25.47
N ASN A 151 -4.27 -4.41 -26.79
CA ASN A 151 -3.66 -3.27 -27.45
C ASN A 151 -4.37 -1.95 -27.13
N ALA A 152 -5.70 -1.97 -27.00
CA ALA A 152 -6.46 -0.78 -26.57
C ALA A 152 -6.12 -0.39 -25.12
N PHE A 153 -5.98 -1.39 -24.24
CA PHE A 153 -5.50 -1.22 -22.87
C PHE A 153 -4.11 -0.53 -22.87
N TYR A 154 -3.12 -1.06 -23.56
CA TYR A 154 -1.79 -0.45 -23.64
C TYR A 154 -1.81 0.97 -24.21
N ARG A 155 -2.62 1.23 -25.23
CA ARG A 155 -2.74 2.59 -25.82
C ARG A 155 -3.33 3.60 -24.83
N LYS A 156 -4.23 3.17 -23.95
CA LYS A 156 -4.82 4.04 -22.93
C LYS A 156 -3.79 4.54 -21.93
N PHE A 157 -2.81 3.67 -21.56
CA PHE A 157 -1.76 4.00 -20.59
C PHE A 157 -0.49 4.57 -21.22
N ASN A 158 -0.26 4.40 -22.52
CA ASN A 158 0.92 4.91 -23.22
C ASN A 158 0.68 6.29 -23.92
N LYS A 159 -0.48 6.92 -23.68
CA LYS A 159 -0.79 8.27 -24.16
C LYS A 159 -0.50 9.31 -23.08
N GLY A 160 0.70 9.27 -22.49
CA GLY A 160 1.23 10.28 -21.61
C GLY A 160 2.45 10.91 -22.24
#